data_f1cee21f82b7f40c0f122a41fe3c3073
#
_entry.id   f1cee21f82b7f40c0f122a41fe3c3073
#
_cell.length_a   1.000
_cell.length_b   1.000
_cell.length_c   1.000
_cell.angle_alpha   90.00
_cell.angle_beta   90.00
_cell.angle_gamma   90.00
#
_symmetry.space_group_name_H-M   'P 1'
#
loop_
_entity.id
_entity.type
_entity.pdbx_description
1 polymer ?
#
loop_
_entity_poly.entity_id
_entity_poly.type
_entity_poly.pdbx_seq_one_letter_code
_entity_poly.pdbx_strand_id
1 'polypeptide(L)'
;MNKKDVRDIIDKLTNAEHAYYVLNDPIMSDGEYDKLFNSLKLIEQDHPELLMEDSPTQRVTETPSDAFESVEHQRRMYSLDNIENSEDLKKWFERLEKITENSIFPVTVEPKIDGLAISLIYEDSLLKRGLTRGDGVIGEDVTHNVKTIRNIPLRLKTKIKGTVEIRGEVYMPVTSFDKLNAQRLKDSLEIEKLKLKDKDKLSDTEKESLSRIRKEGTNTFINSKKCCCWITKTKRRFNNIK
;
A
#
# COMPACT_ATOMS: atom_id res chain seq x y z
N MET A 1 -21.75 -9.60 23.15
CA MET A 1 -20.59 -8.73 22.92
C MET A 1 -21.08 -7.37 22.47
N ASN A 2 -20.49 -6.27 22.88
CA ASN A 2 -20.97 -4.92 22.54
C ASN A 2 -19.93 -4.17 21.68
N LYS A 3 -20.34 -3.01 21.11
CA LYS A 3 -19.44 -2.19 20.26
C LYS A 3 -18.14 -1.78 20.95
N LYS A 4 -18.13 -1.61 22.27
CA LYS A 4 -16.93 -1.26 23.02
C LYS A 4 -15.94 -2.41 23.06
N ASP A 5 -16.44 -3.64 23.28
CA ASP A 5 -15.56 -4.82 23.32
C ASP A 5 -14.87 -5.04 21.95
N VAL A 6 -15.63 -4.84 20.85
CA VAL A 6 -15.08 -4.92 19.48
C VAL A 6 -14.06 -3.81 19.23
N ARG A 7 -14.32 -2.59 19.69
CA ARG A 7 -13.37 -1.48 19.59
C ARG A 7 -12.06 -1.80 20.30
N ASP A 8 -12.12 -2.36 21.50
CA ASP A 8 -10.93 -2.72 22.27
C ASP A 8 -10.07 -3.78 21.55
N ILE A 9 -10.71 -4.73 20.83
CA ILE A 9 -10.01 -5.71 19.99
C ILE A 9 -9.35 -5.04 18.78
N ILE A 10 -10.06 -4.19 18.07
CA ILE A 10 -9.55 -3.44 16.91
C ILE A 10 -8.34 -2.60 17.33
N ASP A 11 -8.44 -1.88 18.44
CA ASP A 11 -7.37 -1.02 18.93
C ASP A 11 -6.12 -1.84 19.32
N LYS A 12 -6.29 -3.02 19.94
CA LYS A 12 -5.17 -3.93 20.23
C LYS A 12 -4.49 -4.42 18.96
N LEU A 13 -5.25 -4.87 17.96
CA LEU A 13 -4.70 -5.33 16.68
C LEU A 13 -3.99 -4.19 15.93
N THR A 14 -4.60 -3.01 15.86
CA THR A 14 -4.01 -1.84 15.20
C THR A 14 -2.73 -1.38 15.88
N ASN A 15 -2.67 -1.40 17.22
CA ASN A 15 -1.45 -1.10 17.94
C ASN A 15 -0.36 -2.14 17.71
N ALA A 16 -0.71 -3.42 17.63
CA ALA A 16 0.23 -4.49 17.33
C ALA A 16 0.78 -4.36 15.89
N GLU A 17 -0.09 -4.08 14.91
CA GLU A 17 0.35 -3.78 13.53
C GLU A 17 1.32 -2.60 13.49
N HIS A 18 1.02 -1.51 14.18
CA HIS A 18 1.87 -0.34 14.21
C HIS A 18 3.23 -0.65 14.86
N ALA A 19 3.25 -1.38 15.98
CA ALA A 19 4.47 -1.80 16.65
C ALA A 19 5.34 -2.70 15.74
N TYR A 20 4.72 -3.65 15.05
CA TYR A 20 5.40 -4.58 14.16
C TYR A 20 5.91 -3.92 12.87
N TYR A 21 5.02 -3.17 12.13
CA TYR A 21 5.35 -2.68 10.78
C TYR A 21 6.01 -1.30 10.75
N VAL A 22 5.79 -0.47 11.78
CA VAL A 22 6.28 0.91 11.82
C VAL A 22 7.44 1.07 12.80
N LEU A 23 7.29 0.52 14.02
CA LEU A 23 8.30 0.66 15.05
C LEU A 23 9.37 -0.45 15.03
N ASN A 24 9.09 -1.57 14.31
CA ASN A 24 9.93 -2.78 14.32
C ASN A 24 10.19 -3.31 15.75
N ASP A 25 9.19 -3.17 16.62
CA ASP A 25 9.20 -3.57 18.03
C ASP A 25 7.88 -4.28 18.37
N PRO A 26 7.75 -5.59 18.04
CA PRO A 26 6.52 -6.35 18.21
C PRO A 26 6.08 -6.41 19.68
N ILE A 27 4.81 -6.07 19.96
CA ILE A 27 4.21 -6.12 21.31
C ILE A 27 3.40 -7.39 21.56
N MET A 28 3.23 -8.26 20.56
CA MET A 28 2.62 -9.59 20.69
C MET A 28 3.22 -10.54 19.64
N SER A 29 3.10 -11.85 19.89
CA SER A 29 3.53 -12.87 18.95
C SER A 29 2.58 -12.99 17.75
N ASP A 30 3.07 -13.52 16.62
CA ASP A 30 2.26 -13.80 15.42
C ASP A 30 1.04 -14.70 15.76
N GLY A 31 1.24 -15.71 16.59
CA GLY A 31 0.18 -16.64 16.99
C GLY A 31 -0.91 -15.99 17.88
N GLU A 32 -0.56 -15.01 18.72
CA GLU A 32 -1.52 -14.24 19.50
C GLU A 32 -2.29 -13.28 18.60
N TYR A 33 -1.59 -12.61 17.66
CA TYR A 33 -2.22 -11.74 16.67
C TYR A 33 -3.24 -12.51 15.83
N ASP A 34 -2.85 -13.67 15.27
CA ASP A 34 -3.71 -14.48 14.42
C ASP A 34 -4.97 -14.97 15.15
N LYS A 35 -4.84 -15.39 16.42
CA LYS A 35 -5.99 -15.79 17.25
C LYS A 35 -6.96 -14.62 17.46
N LEU A 36 -6.43 -13.45 17.80
CA LEU A 36 -7.25 -12.26 18.06
C LEU A 36 -7.91 -11.76 16.77
N PHE A 37 -7.20 -11.75 15.64
CA PHE A 37 -7.71 -11.40 14.34
C PHE A 37 -8.82 -12.34 13.87
N ASN A 38 -8.64 -13.66 14.00
CA ASN A 38 -9.64 -14.65 13.64
C ASN A 38 -10.88 -14.54 14.55
N SER A 39 -10.71 -14.27 15.84
CA SER A 39 -11.83 -14.00 16.75
C SER A 39 -12.63 -12.77 16.31
N LEU A 40 -11.95 -11.67 15.96
CA LEU A 40 -12.61 -10.48 15.44
C LEU A 40 -13.41 -10.78 14.16
N LYS A 41 -12.80 -11.51 13.23
CA LYS A 41 -13.44 -11.91 11.97
C LYS A 41 -14.71 -12.69 12.19
N LEU A 42 -14.71 -13.67 13.11
CA LEU A 42 -15.89 -14.46 13.46
C LEU A 42 -16.99 -13.58 14.09
N ILE A 43 -16.61 -12.69 15.02
CA ILE A 43 -17.57 -11.77 15.64
C ILE A 43 -18.25 -10.89 14.62
N GLU A 44 -17.50 -10.33 13.66
CA GLU A 44 -18.01 -9.46 12.60
C GLU A 44 -18.86 -10.23 11.58
N GLN A 45 -18.62 -11.54 11.38
CA GLN A 45 -19.45 -12.42 10.56
C GLN A 45 -20.78 -12.75 11.25
N ASP A 46 -20.75 -13.04 12.54
CA ASP A 46 -21.96 -13.37 13.31
C ASP A 46 -22.79 -12.13 13.66
N HIS A 47 -22.16 -10.98 13.74
CA HIS A 47 -22.72 -9.68 14.12
C HIS A 47 -22.31 -8.55 13.17
N PRO A 48 -22.87 -8.49 11.93
CA PRO A 48 -22.50 -7.48 10.93
C PRO A 48 -22.73 -6.04 11.41
N GLU A 49 -23.65 -5.82 12.37
CA GLU A 49 -23.93 -4.51 12.98
C GLU A 49 -22.77 -3.99 13.86
N LEU A 50 -21.82 -4.86 14.24
CA LEU A 50 -20.63 -4.51 14.99
C LEU A 50 -19.43 -4.21 14.10
N LEU A 51 -19.52 -4.44 12.79
CA LEU A 51 -18.47 -4.17 11.83
C LEU A 51 -18.14 -2.68 11.81
N MET A 52 -16.85 -2.35 11.90
CA MET A 52 -16.36 -0.97 11.87
C MET A 52 -15.50 -0.72 10.62
N GLU A 53 -15.64 0.46 10.01
CA GLU A 53 -14.92 0.83 8.79
C GLU A 53 -13.39 0.73 8.92
N ASP A 54 -12.86 0.94 10.13
CA ASP A 54 -11.44 0.89 10.46
C ASP A 54 -10.99 -0.46 11.05
N SER A 55 -11.84 -1.49 10.95
CA SER A 55 -11.44 -2.84 11.37
C SER A 55 -10.29 -3.36 10.51
N PRO A 56 -9.25 -3.98 11.12
CA PRO A 56 -8.18 -4.65 10.38
C PRO A 56 -8.70 -5.72 9.40
N THR A 57 -9.87 -6.31 9.63
CA THR A 57 -10.51 -7.27 8.74
C THR A 57 -10.94 -6.65 7.41
N GLN A 58 -11.18 -5.33 7.38
CA GLN A 58 -11.54 -4.58 6.17
C GLN A 58 -10.35 -4.29 5.24
N ARG A 59 -9.13 -4.64 5.65
CA ARG A 59 -7.95 -4.54 4.77
C ARG A 59 -7.97 -5.56 3.63
N VAL A 60 -8.77 -6.62 3.75
CA VAL A 60 -8.83 -7.73 2.80
C VAL A 60 -10.28 -7.93 2.37
N THR A 61 -10.71 -7.24 1.32
CA THR A 61 -12.02 -7.49 0.70
C THR A 61 -11.89 -8.47 -0.48
N GLU A 62 -12.90 -9.34 -0.67
CA GLU A 62 -12.84 -10.47 -1.60
C GLU A 62 -13.12 -10.12 -3.06
N THR A 63 -13.67 -8.95 -3.34
CA THR A 63 -14.09 -8.55 -4.70
C THR A 63 -13.07 -7.62 -5.35
N PRO A 64 -12.39 -8.04 -6.43
CA PRO A 64 -11.63 -7.12 -7.26
C PRO A 64 -12.58 -6.17 -8.00
N SER A 65 -12.34 -4.87 -7.95
CA SER A 65 -13.01 -3.90 -8.82
C SER A 65 -12.57 -4.06 -10.27
N ASP A 66 -13.49 -4.00 -11.25
CA ASP A 66 -13.18 -4.27 -12.65
C ASP A 66 -12.55 -3.10 -13.42
N ALA A 67 -12.60 -1.88 -12.89
CA ALA A 67 -11.87 -0.71 -13.36
C ALA A 67 -11.56 0.20 -12.17
N PHE A 68 -10.46 0.95 -12.23
CA PHE A 68 -10.20 2.02 -11.30
C PHE A 68 -11.04 3.24 -11.72
N GLU A 69 -11.79 3.80 -10.78
CA GLU A 69 -12.51 5.04 -10.98
C GLU A 69 -11.50 6.19 -11.08
N SER A 70 -11.72 7.08 -12.06
CA SER A 70 -10.96 8.33 -12.16
C SER A 70 -11.57 9.38 -11.25
N VAL A 71 -10.78 9.98 -10.38
CA VAL A 71 -11.20 10.94 -9.38
C VAL A 71 -10.38 12.20 -9.48
N GLU A 72 -11.03 13.36 -9.50
CA GLU A 72 -10.37 14.67 -9.47
C GLU A 72 -9.80 14.96 -8.08
N HIS A 73 -8.55 15.44 -8.03
CA HIS A 73 -7.91 15.87 -6.80
C HIS A 73 -8.51 17.19 -6.29
N GLN A 74 -8.80 17.29 -5.00
CA GLN A 74 -9.24 18.55 -4.39
C GLN A 74 -8.20 19.67 -4.54
N ARG A 75 -6.92 19.30 -4.57
CA ARG A 75 -5.81 20.20 -4.86
C ARG A 75 -4.83 19.49 -5.79
N ARG A 76 -4.38 20.18 -6.83
CA ARG A 76 -3.43 19.63 -7.80
C ARG A 76 -2.20 19.01 -7.12
N MET A 77 -1.79 17.84 -7.59
CA MET A 77 -0.54 17.18 -7.21
C MET A 77 0.57 17.60 -8.18
N TYR A 78 1.41 18.50 -7.73
CA TYR A 78 2.53 18.99 -8.56
C TYR A 78 3.65 17.95 -8.63
N SER A 79 4.44 17.99 -9.72
CA SER A 79 5.74 17.34 -9.84
C SER A 79 6.84 18.25 -9.30
N LEU A 80 7.99 17.67 -9.00
CA LEU A 80 9.20 18.43 -8.66
C LEU A 80 10.03 18.63 -9.92
N ASP A 81 10.67 19.81 -10.05
CA ASP A 81 11.64 20.07 -11.09
C ASP A 81 12.92 19.24 -10.83
N ASN A 82 13.60 18.88 -11.91
CA ASN A 82 14.90 18.23 -11.82
C ASN A 82 16.02 19.27 -11.91
N ILE A 83 17.06 19.06 -11.11
CA ILE A 83 18.31 19.82 -11.16
C ILE A 83 19.41 18.79 -11.42
N GLU A 84 20.14 18.92 -12.52
CA GLU A 84 21.13 17.92 -12.94
C GLU A 84 22.57 18.34 -12.61
N ASN A 85 22.81 19.62 -12.37
CA ASN A 85 24.12 20.15 -12.13
C ASN A 85 24.11 21.35 -11.16
N SER A 86 25.30 21.75 -10.73
CA SER A 86 25.48 22.86 -9.77
C SER A 86 25.07 24.22 -10.31
N GLU A 87 25.13 24.41 -11.64
CA GLU A 87 24.76 25.69 -12.27
C GLU A 87 23.23 25.86 -12.26
N ASP A 88 22.47 24.77 -12.51
CA ASP A 88 21.01 24.81 -12.42
C ASP A 88 20.54 24.97 -10.97
N LEU A 89 21.28 24.40 -10.01
CA LEU A 89 21.03 24.62 -8.59
C LEU A 89 21.22 26.12 -8.25
N LYS A 90 22.28 26.75 -8.75
CA LYS A 90 22.53 28.18 -8.53
C LYS A 90 21.39 29.03 -9.11
N LYS A 91 20.98 28.77 -10.35
CA LYS A 91 19.84 29.47 -10.97
C LYS A 91 18.52 29.29 -10.18
N TRP A 92 18.34 28.11 -9.59
CA TRP A 92 17.18 27.83 -8.73
C TRP A 92 17.21 28.70 -7.47
N PHE A 93 18.36 28.83 -6.80
CA PHE A 93 18.52 29.73 -5.66
C PHE A 93 18.32 31.19 -6.04
N GLU A 94 18.90 31.67 -7.15
CA GLU A 94 18.70 33.02 -7.65
C GLU A 94 17.22 33.35 -7.96
N ARG A 95 16.47 32.33 -8.44
CA ARG A 95 15.01 32.47 -8.63
C ARG A 95 14.27 32.58 -7.30
N LEU A 96 14.66 31.78 -6.30
CA LEU A 96 14.06 31.84 -4.97
C LEU A 96 14.35 33.19 -4.28
N GLU A 97 15.56 33.71 -4.35
CA GLU A 97 15.93 35.04 -3.83
C GLU A 97 15.03 36.11 -4.40
N LYS A 98 14.77 36.07 -5.71
CA LYS A 98 13.86 37.05 -6.38
C LYS A 98 12.41 36.90 -5.92
N ILE A 99 11.94 35.68 -5.63
CA ILE A 99 10.56 35.45 -5.22
C ILE A 99 10.36 35.80 -3.74
N THR A 100 11.34 35.50 -2.90
CA THR A 100 11.25 35.67 -1.44
C THR A 100 11.75 37.05 -0.99
N GLU A 101 12.41 37.79 -1.88
CA GLU A 101 13.11 39.05 -1.59
C GLU A 101 14.15 38.93 -0.48
N ASN A 102 14.63 37.67 -0.23
CA ASN A 102 15.63 37.34 0.78
C ASN A 102 16.80 36.61 0.13
N SER A 103 18.03 37.02 0.42
CA SER A 103 19.25 36.34 -0.03
C SER A 103 19.66 35.17 0.85
N ILE A 104 19.08 35.01 2.05
CA ILE A 104 19.34 33.91 2.99
C ILE A 104 18.00 33.40 3.50
N PHE A 105 17.73 32.11 3.24
CA PHE A 105 16.54 31.42 3.75
C PHE A 105 16.92 29.97 4.11
N PRO A 106 16.28 29.39 5.13
CA PRO A 106 16.53 27.99 5.50
C PRO A 106 15.96 27.05 4.43
N VAL A 107 16.68 25.98 4.11
CA VAL A 107 16.24 24.91 3.22
C VAL A 107 16.30 23.58 3.95
N THR A 108 15.35 22.69 3.66
CA THR A 108 15.38 21.29 4.10
C THR A 108 15.89 20.45 2.95
N VAL A 109 16.84 19.56 3.25
CA VAL A 109 17.37 18.58 2.29
C VAL A 109 16.89 17.20 2.70
N GLU A 110 16.17 16.53 1.81
CA GLU A 110 15.57 15.22 2.07
C GLU A 110 15.88 14.25 0.92
N PRO A 111 16.01 12.93 1.20
CA PRO A 111 16.07 11.94 0.14
C PRO A 111 14.79 11.96 -0.69
N LYS A 112 14.93 12.04 -2.02
CA LYS A 112 13.79 11.86 -2.92
C LYS A 112 13.52 10.39 -3.12
N ILE A 113 12.55 9.88 -2.36
CA ILE A 113 12.12 8.48 -2.47
C ILE A 113 11.53 8.23 -3.86
N ASP A 114 11.93 7.14 -4.49
CA ASP A 114 11.40 6.71 -5.78
C ASP A 114 10.36 5.59 -5.60
N GLY A 115 9.12 5.91 -5.87
CA GLY A 115 7.98 5.02 -5.70
C GLY A 115 6.78 5.44 -6.54
N LEU A 116 5.60 5.38 -5.94
CA LEU A 116 4.34 5.86 -6.52
C LEU A 116 3.73 6.92 -5.61
N ALA A 117 3.59 8.13 -6.13
CA ALA A 117 2.94 9.22 -5.41
C ALA A 117 1.47 8.87 -5.14
N ILE A 118 1.05 9.10 -3.90
CA ILE A 118 -0.29 8.79 -3.40
C ILE A 118 -0.87 9.96 -2.62
N SER A 119 -2.16 10.18 -2.77
CA SER A 119 -2.97 11.07 -1.93
C SER A 119 -3.93 10.22 -1.09
N LEU A 120 -3.87 10.36 0.23
CA LEU A 120 -4.72 9.68 1.20
C LEU A 120 -5.70 10.69 1.77
N ILE A 121 -7.00 10.44 1.57
CA ILE A 121 -8.07 11.31 2.04
C ILE A 121 -8.71 10.68 3.26
N TYR A 122 -8.64 11.38 4.37
CA TYR A 122 -9.28 11.01 5.63
C TYR A 122 -10.44 11.97 5.91
N GLU A 123 -11.57 11.42 6.31
CA GLU A 123 -12.74 12.18 6.81
C GLU A 123 -13.03 11.74 8.24
N ASP A 124 -13.12 12.71 9.13
CA ASP A 124 -13.29 12.47 10.56
C ASP A 124 -12.31 11.41 11.10
N SER A 125 -11.06 11.51 10.66
CA SER A 125 -9.94 10.61 10.97
C SER A 125 -10.01 9.22 10.33
N LEU A 126 -11.02 8.86 9.55
CA LEU A 126 -11.14 7.57 8.84
C LEU A 126 -10.63 7.68 7.41
N LEU A 127 -9.84 6.70 6.95
CA LEU A 127 -9.39 6.61 5.57
C LEU A 127 -10.58 6.34 4.65
N LYS A 128 -10.91 7.30 3.81
CA LYS A 128 -12.00 7.20 2.83
C LYS A 128 -11.49 6.88 1.44
N ARG A 129 -10.41 7.53 0.99
CA ARG A 129 -9.87 7.33 -0.35
C ARG A 129 -8.34 7.33 -0.36
N GLY A 130 -7.79 6.54 -1.28
CA GLY A 130 -6.40 6.59 -1.69
C GLY A 130 -6.35 6.78 -3.21
N LEU A 131 -5.72 7.86 -3.68
CA LEU A 131 -5.67 8.23 -5.10
C LEU A 131 -4.23 8.23 -5.61
N THR A 132 -4.00 7.69 -6.80
CA THR A 132 -2.71 7.89 -7.48
C THR A 132 -2.60 9.33 -7.94
N ARG A 133 -1.37 9.82 -8.22
CA ARG A 133 -1.18 11.18 -8.73
C ARG A 133 -1.87 11.40 -10.09
N GLY A 134 -1.86 10.38 -10.97
CA GLY A 134 -2.30 10.55 -12.35
C GLY A 134 -1.50 11.63 -13.07
N ASP A 135 -2.20 12.54 -13.75
CA ASP A 135 -1.64 13.75 -14.40
C ASP A 135 -1.48 14.94 -13.43
N GLY A 136 -1.84 14.74 -12.19
CA GLY A 136 -1.82 15.74 -11.13
C GLY A 136 -3.14 16.47 -10.93
N VAL A 137 -4.09 16.33 -11.83
CA VAL A 137 -5.47 16.85 -11.73
C VAL A 137 -6.43 15.69 -11.46
N ILE A 138 -6.29 14.59 -12.20
CA ILE A 138 -7.10 13.38 -12.08
C ILE A 138 -6.20 12.21 -11.72
N GLY A 139 -6.56 11.48 -10.68
CA GLY A 139 -5.91 10.24 -10.24
C GLY A 139 -6.86 9.04 -10.33
N GLU A 140 -6.32 7.84 -10.15
CA GLU A 140 -7.10 6.60 -10.06
C GLU A 140 -7.39 6.29 -8.60
N ASP A 141 -8.63 5.90 -8.28
CA ASP A 141 -9.00 5.42 -6.95
C ASP A 141 -8.42 4.01 -6.72
N VAL A 142 -7.42 3.96 -5.87
CA VAL A 142 -6.72 2.72 -5.45
C VAL A 142 -6.95 2.41 -3.97
N THR A 143 -8.04 2.91 -3.40
CA THR A 143 -8.38 2.80 -1.97
C THR A 143 -8.30 1.36 -1.48
N HIS A 144 -8.83 0.42 -2.27
CA HIS A 144 -8.80 -0.98 -1.93
C HIS A 144 -7.36 -1.51 -1.75
N ASN A 145 -6.47 -1.15 -2.67
CA ASN A 145 -5.07 -1.56 -2.62
C ASN A 145 -4.32 -0.85 -1.48
N VAL A 146 -4.59 0.43 -1.27
CA VAL A 146 -4.01 1.22 -0.18
C VAL A 146 -4.34 0.62 1.18
N LYS A 147 -5.57 0.15 1.39
CA LYS A 147 -5.98 -0.52 2.64
C LYS A 147 -5.18 -1.79 2.95
N THR A 148 -4.54 -2.41 1.95
CA THR A 148 -3.66 -3.57 2.17
C THR A 148 -2.27 -3.19 2.68
N ILE A 149 -1.88 -1.93 2.57
CA ILE A 149 -0.58 -1.41 3.03
C ILE A 149 -0.67 -1.19 4.55
N ARG A 150 -0.03 -2.06 5.31
CA ARG A 150 -0.22 -2.14 6.77
C ARG A 150 0.30 -0.95 7.55
N ASN A 151 1.29 -0.22 7.05
CA ASN A 151 1.78 1.01 7.67
C ASN A 151 0.91 2.24 7.35
N ILE A 152 -0.12 2.10 6.49
CA ILE A 152 -1.14 3.14 6.31
C ILE A 152 -2.27 2.89 7.32
N PRO A 153 -2.51 3.80 8.28
CA PRO A 153 -3.57 3.63 9.26
C PRO A 153 -4.94 3.80 8.61
N LEU A 154 -5.88 2.90 8.90
CA LEU A 154 -7.28 3.05 8.48
C LEU A 154 -7.97 4.17 9.28
N ARG A 155 -7.47 4.45 10.49
CA ARG A 155 -7.88 5.56 11.35
C ARG A 155 -6.64 6.31 11.86
N LEU A 156 -6.65 7.63 11.75
CA LEU A 156 -5.62 8.48 12.34
C LEU A 156 -5.71 8.43 13.87
N LYS A 157 -4.56 8.38 14.54
CA LYS A 157 -4.48 8.40 16.01
C LYS A 157 -5.02 9.70 16.62
N THR A 158 -4.77 10.81 15.93
CA THR A 158 -5.30 12.13 16.32
C THR A 158 -6.72 12.27 15.77
N LYS A 159 -7.65 12.65 16.66
CA LYS A 159 -9.02 12.96 16.24
C LYS A 159 -9.07 14.28 15.52
N ILE A 160 -9.33 14.23 14.22
CA ILE A 160 -9.45 15.40 13.35
C ILE A 160 -10.88 15.41 12.83
N LYS A 161 -11.56 16.55 12.96
CA LYS A 161 -12.88 16.76 12.34
C LYS A 161 -12.72 17.28 10.92
N GLY A 162 -13.60 16.83 10.02
CA GLY A 162 -13.59 17.22 8.61
C GLY A 162 -12.56 16.44 7.80
N THR A 163 -12.19 16.98 6.64
CA THR A 163 -11.35 16.31 5.64
C THR A 163 -9.89 16.71 5.79
N VAL A 164 -9.00 15.72 5.79
CA VAL A 164 -7.54 15.90 5.73
C VAL A 164 -6.99 15.08 4.57
N GLU A 165 -6.20 15.71 3.72
CA GLU A 165 -5.44 15.08 2.66
C GLU A 165 -3.97 14.92 3.11
N ILE A 166 -3.47 13.67 3.09
CA ILE A 166 -2.07 13.35 3.39
C ILE A 166 -1.44 12.82 2.11
N ARG A 167 -0.38 13.47 1.64
CA ARG A 167 0.37 13.08 0.45
C ARG A 167 1.66 12.39 0.83
N GLY A 168 2.04 11.39 0.05
CA GLY A 168 3.24 10.61 0.31
C GLY A 168 3.65 9.78 -0.89
N GLU A 169 4.60 8.88 -0.63
CA GLU A 169 5.15 7.99 -1.65
C GLU A 169 5.04 6.54 -1.18
N VAL A 170 4.41 5.69 -1.99
CA VAL A 170 4.43 4.25 -1.79
C VAL A 170 5.69 3.70 -2.45
N TYR A 171 6.57 3.13 -1.67
CA TYR A 171 7.82 2.56 -2.15
C TYR A 171 7.99 1.11 -1.70
N MET A 172 8.84 0.37 -2.39
CA MET A 172 9.20 -0.99 -2.03
C MET A 172 10.67 -1.04 -1.62
N PRO A 173 10.99 -1.54 -0.41
CA PRO A 173 12.38 -1.78 0.00
C PRO A 173 13.09 -2.72 -0.98
N VAL A 174 14.38 -2.50 -1.24
CA VAL A 174 15.19 -3.30 -2.17
C VAL A 174 15.15 -4.79 -1.79
N THR A 175 15.27 -5.09 -0.50
CA THR A 175 15.21 -6.48 0.00
C THR A 175 13.88 -7.18 -0.31
N SER A 176 12.75 -6.47 -0.24
CA SER A 176 11.42 -7.01 -0.59
C SER A 176 11.27 -7.17 -2.10
N PHE A 177 11.81 -6.23 -2.87
CA PHE A 177 11.87 -6.28 -4.32
C PHE A 177 12.66 -7.50 -4.82
N ASP A 178 13.84 -7.74 -4.25
CA ASP A 178 14.69 -8.88 -4.60
C ASP A 178 14.03 -10.21 -4.25
N LYS A 179 13.41 -10.31 -3.07
CA LYS A 179 12.63 -11.50 -2.67
C LYS A 179 11.50 -11.78 -3.65
N LEU A 180 10.74 -10.76 -4.05
CA LEU A 180 9.64 -10.92 -4.99
C LEU A 180 10.15 -11.39 -6.37
N ASN A 181 11.21 -10.79 -6.88
CA ASN A 181 11.80 -11.19 -8.16
C ASN A 181 12.38 -12.62 -8.11
N ALA A 182 13.02 -13.00 -7.01
CA ALA A 182 13.50 -14.37 -6.80
C ALA A 182 12.33 -15.38 -6.79
N GLN A 183 11.21 -15.05 -6.15
CA GLN A 183 10.02 -15.90 -6.15
C GLN A 183 9.43 -16.03 -7.56
N ARG A 184 9.32 -14.93 -8.30
CA ARG A 184 8.81 -14.94 -9.69
C ARG A 184 9.68 -15.75 -10.63
N LEU A 185 10.99 -15.73 -10.44
CA LEU A 185 11.91 -16.58 -11.19
C LEU A 185 11.68 -18.06 -10.90
N LYS A 186 11.50 -18.43 -9.62
CA LYS A 186 11.15 -19.81 -9.23
C LYS A 186 9.81 -20.24 -9.84
N ASP A 187 8.80 -19.39 -9.76
CA ASP A 187 7.48 -19.64 -10.33
C ASP A 187 7.55 -19.82 -11.88
N SER A 188 8.41 -19.05 -12.56
CA SER A 188 8.66 -19.20 -14.00
C SER A 188 9.23 -20.57 -14.34
N LEU A 189 10.26 -21.01 -13.58
CA LEU A 189 10.87 -22.32 -13.76
C LEU A 189 9.91 -23.48 -13.43
N GLU A 190 9.04 -23.28 -12.44
CA GLU A 190 8.00 -24.26 -12.09
C GLU A 190 6.99 -24.41 -13.23
N ILE A 191 6.51 -23.30 -13.82
CA ILE A 191 5.63 -23.34 -14.99
C ILE A 191 6.28 -24.09 -16.16
N GLU A 192 7.55 -23.83 -16.45
CA GLU A 192 8.24 -24.51 -17.54
C GLU A 192 8.30 -26.01 -17.31
N LYS A 193 8.65 -26.45 -16.07
CA LYS A 193 8.64 -27.87 -15.71
C LYS A 193 7.26 -28.50 -15.84
N LEU A 194 6.20 -27.81 -15.40
CA LEU A 194 4.84 -28.31 -15.45
C LEU A 194 4.27 -28.34 -16.86
N LYS A 195 4.70 -27.44 -17.76
CA LYS A 195 4.34 -27.46 -19.18
C LYS A 195 4.91 -28.65 -19.94
N LEU A 196 6.04 -29.21 -19.49
CA LEU A 196 6.65 -30.42 -20.07
C LEU A 196 5.95 -31.70 -19.64
N LYS A 197 5.11 -31.66 -18.60
CA LYS A 197 4.29 -32.79 -18.16
C LYS A 197 2.99 -32.86 -18.97
N ASP A 198 2.55 -34.09 -19.22
CA ASP A 198 1.23 -34.33 -19.81
C ASP A 198 0.13 -33.78 -18.88
N LYS A 199 -0.80 -32.98 -19.43
CA LYS A 199 -1.83 -32.30 -18.63
C LYS A 199 -2.69 -33.26 -17.79
N ASP A 200 -2.91 -34.47 -18.31
CA ASP A 200 -3.73 -35.48 -17.66
C ASP A 200 -2.99 -36.19 -16.50
N LYS A 201 -1.67 -36.01 -16.41
CA LYS A 201 -0.81 -36.59 -15.36
C LYS A 201 -0.44 -35.60 -14.26
N LEU A 202 -0.96 -34.37 -14.29
CA LEU A 202 -0.73 -33.39 -13.25
C LEU A 202 -1.55 -33.74 -12.01
N SER A 203 -0.89 -33.74 -10.84
CA SER A 203 -1.58 -33.85 -9.55
C SER A 203 -2.44 -32.61 -9.29
N ASP A 204 -3.39 -32.71 -8.37
CA ASP A 204 -4.27 -31.59 -8.03
C ASP A 204 -3.48 -30.41 -7.44
N THR A 205 -2.44 -30.68 -6.63
CA THR A 205 -1.52 -29.65 -6.10
C THR A 205 -0.74 -28.95 -7.23
N GLU A 206 -0.32 -29.65 -8.28
CA GLU A 206 0.35 -29.07 -9.44
C GLU A 206 -0.60 -28.23 -10.30
N LYS A 207 -1.88 -28.64 -10.43
CA LYS A 207 -2.92 -27.85 -11.09
C LYS A 207 -3.22 -26.55 -10.34
N GLU A 208 -3.29 -26.62 -9.00
CA GLU A 208 -3.46 -25.42 -8.15
C GLU A 208 -2.27 -24.48 -8.27
N SER A 209 -1.02 -24.97 -8.19
CA SER A 209 0.20 -24.19 -8.40
C SER A 209 0.18 -23.50 -9.76
N LEU A 210 -0.13 -24.21 -10.83
CA LEU A 210 -0.26 -23.65 -12.17
C LEU A 210 -1.32 -22.54 -12.27
N SER A 211 -2.48 -22.76 -11.64
CA SER A 211 -3.56 -21.76 -11.60
C SER A 211 -3.11 -20.51 -10.84
N ARG A 212 -2.49 -20.67 -9.68
CA ARG A 212 -1.94 -19.58 -8.85
C ARG A 212 -0.91 -18.78 -9.65
N ILE A 213 0.11 -19.44 -10.18
CA ILE A 213 1.23 -18.77 -10.87
C ILE A 213 0.75 -18.06 -12.15
N ARG A 214 -0.16 -18.65 -12.91
CA ARG A 214 -0.78 -18.00 -14.10
C ARG A 214 -1.55 -16.74 -13.70
N LYS A 215 -2.21 -16.78 -12.55
CA LYS A 215 -2.96 -15.64 -12.01
C LYS A 215 -2.04 -14.53 -11.51
N GLU A 216 -0.93 -14.87 -10.88
CA GLU A 216 0.03 -13.91 -10.32
C GLU A 216 1.03 -13.36 -11.33
N GLY A 217 1.34 -14.14 -12.39
CA GLY A 217 2.31 -13.81 -13.44
C GLY A 217 3.75 -14.05 -12.96
N THR A 218 4.64 -14.28 -13.92
CA THR A 218 6.04 -14.70 -13.68
C THR A 218 7.07 -13.66 -14.11
N ASN A 219 6.66 -12.59 -14.79
CA ASN A 219 7.59 -11.58 -15.26
C ASN A 219 8.24 -10.84 -14.09
N THR A 220 9.56 -10.82 -14.06
CA THR A 220 10.33 -10.03 -13.09
C THR A 220 10.18 -8.54 -13.37
N PHE A 221 10.36 -7.73 -12.34
CA PHE A 221 10.33 -6.28 -12.48
C PHE A 221 11.75 -5.74 -12.68
N ILE A 222 11.86 -4.70 -13.51
CA ILE A 222 13.14 -4.04 -13.80
C ILE A 222 13.58 -3.18 -12.61
N ASN A 223 12.62 -2.56 -11.89
CA ASN A 223 12.91 -1.71 -10.74
C ASN A 223 11.74 -1.72 -9.74
N SER A 224 12.02 -1.26 -8.52
CA SER A 224 11.06 -1.22 -7.41
C SER A 224 9.87 -0.32 -7.69
N LYS A 225 10.04 0.81 -8.39
CA LYS A 225 8.97 1.72 -8.78
C LYS A 225 7.93 1.04 -9.69
N LYS A 226 8.37 0.33 -10.73
CA LYS A 226 7.45 -0.45 -11.59
C LYS A 226 6.73 -1.53 -10.81
N CYS A 227 7.40 -2.13 -9.83
CA CYS A 227 6.80 -3.09 -8.93
C CYS A 227 5.72 -2.42 -8.04
N CYS A 228 5.99 -1.26 -7.44
CA CYS A 228 4.99 -0.49 -6.68
C CYS A 228 3.78 -0.13 -7.53
N CYS A 229 3.98 0.41 -8.74
CA CYS A 229 2.90 0.73 -9.66
C CYS A 229 2.05 -0.51 -10.00
N TRP A 230 2.70 -1.66 -10.18
CA TRP A 230 1.99 -2.89 -10.46
C TRP A 230 1.18 -3.36 -9.25
N ILE A 231 1.75 -3.34 -8.03
CA ILE A 231 1.05 -3.73 -6.80
C ILE A 231 -0.16 -2.82 -6.53
N THR A 232 0.01 -1.51 -6.65
CA THR A 232 -1.07 -0.56 -6.38
C THR A 232 -2.16 -0.54 -7.46
N LYS A 233 -1.81 -0.90 -8.70
CA LYS A 233 -2.73 -0.90 -9.86
C LYS A 233 -3.21 -2.29 -10.27
N THR A 234 -2.75 -3.37 -9.65
CA THR A 234 -3.31 -4.69 -9.94
C THR A 234 -4.49 -5.00 -9.05
N LYS A 235 -5.50 -5.64 -9.62
CA LYS A 235 -6.64 -6.23 -8.94
C LYS A 235 -6.26 -7.44 -8.06
N ARG A 236 -4.96 -7.68 -7.81
CA ARG A 236 -4.44 -8.90 -7.23
C ARG A 236 -3.95 -8.68 -5.80
N ARG A 237 -4.30 -9.60 -4.94
CA ARG A 237 -3.84 -9.64 -3.55
C ARG A 237 -2.37 -10.01 -3.49
N PHE A 238 -1.61 -9.29 -2.69
CA PHE A 238 -0.31 -9.71 -2.19
C PHE A 238 -0.44 -10.02 -0.70
N ASN A 239 -0.94 -11.21 -0.42
CA ASN A 239 -0.85 -11.80 0.91
C ASN A 239 0.55 -12.40 1.07
N ASN A 240 1.57 -11.70 1.47
CA ASN A 240 2.90 -12.20 1.86
C ASN A 240 4.11 -11.52 1.20
N ILE A 241 4.12 -10.19 1.11
CA ILE A 241 5.42 -9.51 1.05
C ILE A 241 5.73 -9.07 2.48
N LYS A 242 6.35 -9.99 3.23
CA LYS A 242 7.00 -9.70 4.52
C LYS A 242 8.37 -9.10 4.28
#